data_2a913ce689fba9d3e042303164d1ee6a
#
_entry.id   2a913ce689fba9d3e042303164d1ee6a
#
_cell.length_a   1.000
_cell.length_b   1.000
_cell.length_c   1.000
_cell.angle_alpha   90.00
_cell.angle_beta   90.00
_cell.angle_gamma   90.00
#
_symmetry.space_group_name_H-M   'P 1'
#
loop_
_entity.id
_entity.type
_entity.pdbx_description
1 polymer ?
#
loop_
_entity_poly.entity_id
_entity_poly.type
_entity_poly.pdbx_seq_one_letter_code
_entity_poly.pdbx_strand_id
1 'polypeptide(L)'
;MNSNVYGIDLGTCNMKIYCKTSNKILNEKNTIALVKKDQIYAYGDAAYAMYEKAPETIHVTFPVISGVIADFNNLQTMLQMYLEDHMKGKIRGAEFIVAVPTDITDVEKRAFFEMFYKSKLKPKSVLLCEKPIADAVGLGLNVNEPTGIMVVDIGADTTEISVI
;
A
#
# COMPACT_ATOMS: atom_id res chain seq x y z
N MET A 1 -6.03 -15.19 -21.48
CA MET A 1 -5.96 -13.73 -21.25
C MET A 1 -5.00 -13.51 -20.08
N ASN A 2 -3.92 -12.77 -20.30
CA ASN A 2 -3.00 -12.44 -19.21
C ASN A 2 -3.74 -11.53 -18.22
N SER A 3 -3.78 -11.93 -16.94
CA SER A 3 -4.27 -11.07 -15.86
C SER A 3 -3.29 -9.90 -15.66
N ASN A 4 -3.81 -8.70 -15.32
CA ASN A 4 -2.95 -7.61 -14.89
C ASN A 4 -2.29 -7.96 -13.56
N VAL A 5 -1.05 -7.54 -13.38
CA VAL A 5 -0.29 -7.71 -12.14
C VAL A 5 -0.01 -6.32 -11.56
N TYR A 6 -0.33 -6.16 -10.28
CA TYR A 6 -0.08 -4.93 -9.53
C TYR A 6 0.88 -5.21 -8.38
N GLY A 7 1.91 -4.38 -8.24
CA GLY A 7 2.75 -4.29 -7.05
C GLY A 7 2.23 -3.17 -6.17
N ILE A 8 2.07 -3.42 -4.87
CA ILE A 8 1.49 -2.48 -3.91
C ILE A 8 2.43 -2.33 -2.71
N ASP A 9 2.76 -1.08 -2.38
CA ASP A 9 3.41 -0.71 -1.12
C ASP A 9 2.48 0.25 -0.36
N LEU A 10 1.95 -0.21 0.77
CA LEU A 10 1.10 0.57 1.67
C LEU A 10 1.96 1.22 2.76
N GLY A 11 2.78 2.19 2.38
CA GLY A 11 3.60 2.92 3.33
C GLY A 11 2.80 3.90 4.18
N THR A 12 3.31 4.27 5.36
CA THR A 12 2.65 5.22 6.28
C THR A 12 2.40 6.57 5.62
N CYS A 13 3.40 7.15 4.97
CA CYS A 13 3.27 8.48 4.34
C CYS A 13 2.73 8.40 2.90
N ASN A 14 3.19 7.43 2.14
CA ASN A 14 2.87 7.29 0.73
C ASN A 14 2.40 5.87 0.40
N MET A 15 1.37 5.78 -0.43
CA MET A 15 0.95 4.55 -1.09
C MET A 15 1.56 4.51 -2.49
N LYS A 16 2.21 3.41 -2.83
CA LYS A 16 2.79 3.21 -4.17
C LYS A 16 2.10 2.03 -4.84
N ILE A 17 1.67 2.23 -6.07
CA ILE A 17 0.99 1.20 -6.88
C ILE A 17 1.68 1.12 -8.24
N TYR A 18 2.24 -0.04 -8.54
CA TYR A 18 2.83 -0.33 -9.83
C TYR A 18 1.90 -1.22 -10.65
N CYS A 19 1.64 -0.86 -11.90
CA CYS A 19 0.91 -1.70 -12.86
C CYS A 19 1.86 -2.24 -13.91
N LYS A 20 2.09 -3.55 -13.91
CA LYS A 20 3.02 -4.22 -14.83
C LYS A 20 2.64 -4.02 -16.30
N THR A 21 1.36 -4.09 -16.64
CA THR A 21 0.89 -4.03 -18.05
C THR A 21 1.08 -2.65 -18.66
N SER A 22 0.86 -1.58 -17.90
CA SER A 22 1.02 -0.20 -18.37
C SER A 22 2.38 0.39 -18.05
N ASN A 23 3.20 -0.31 -17.28
CA ASN A 23 4.46 0.18 -16.69
C ASN A 23 4.30 1.53 -15.97
N LYS A 24 3.14 1.72 -15.31
CA LYS A 24 2.80 2.95 -14.62
C LYS A 24 3.00 2.77 -13.12
N ILE A 25 3.61 3.76 -12.49
CA ILE A 25 3.70 3.88 -11.04
C ILE A 25 2.81 5.04 -10.61
N LEU A 26 1.94 4.81 -9.63
CA LEU A 26 1.27 5.81 -8.83
C LEU A 26 2.02 5.94 -7.50
N ASN A 27 2.29 7.16 -7.08
CA ASN A 27 2.88 7.48 -5.78
C ASN A 27 2.11 8.67 -5.21
N GLU A 28 1.27 8.41 -4.23
CA GLU A 28 0.34 9.36 -3.63
C GLU A 28 0.42 9.31 -2.11
N LYS A 29 -0.02 10.36 -1.43
CA LYS A 29 -0.11 10.37 0.02
C LYS A 29 -1.10 9.32 0.52
N ASN A 30 -0.69 8.56 1.54
CA ASN A 30 -1.56 7.61 2.22
C ASN A 30 -2.35 8.33 3.33
N THR A 31 -3.18 9.28 2.94
CA THR A 31 -3.93 10.17 3.83
C THR A 31 -5.37 10.26 3.38
N ILE A 32 -6.28 10.31 4.33
CA ILE A 32 -7.71 10.41 4.08
C ILE A 32 -8.32 11.51 4.94
N ALA A 33 -9.20 12.31 4.37
CA ALA A 33 -9.99 13.32 5.06
C ALA A 33 -11.44 12.86 5.13
N LEU A 34 -11.99 12.82 6.33
CA LEU A 34 -13.33 12.33 6.62
C LEU A 34 -14.23 13.47 7.12
N VAL A 35 -15.47 13.48 6.68
CA VAL A 35 -16.55 14.31 7.23
C VAL A 35 -17.58 13.40 7.92
N LYS A 36 -18.14 13.81 9.06
CA LYS A 36 -19.15 13.05 9.81
C LYS A 36 -18.70 11.60 10.17
N LYS A 37 -17.43 11.43 10.51
CA LYS A 37 -16.74 10.18 10.91
C LYS A 37 -16.46 9.16 9.81
N ASP A 38 -17.35 8.97 8.82
CA ASP A 38 -17.23 7.84 7.88
C ASP A 38 -17.33 8.24 6.40
N GLN A 39 -17.65 9.50 6.09
CA GLN A 39 -17.75 9.93 4.71
C GLN A 39 -16.42 10.51 4.23
N ILE A 40 -15.84 9.89 3.20
CA ILE A 40 -14.62 10.39 2.57
C ILE A 40 -14.92 11.73 1.90
N TYR A 41 -14.21 12.77 2.32
CA TYR A 41 -14.23 14.11 1.73
C TYR A 41 -13.14 14.27 0.67
N ALA A 42 -11.93 13.81 1.00
CA ALA A 42 -10.77 13.81 0.12
C ALA A 42 -9.82 12.66 0.48
N TYR A 43 -8.93 12.30 -0.42
CA TYR A 43 -7.87 11.32 -0.18
C TYR A 43 -6.59 11.72 -0.92
N GLY A 44 -5.47 11.10 -0.56
CA GLY A 44 -4.18 11.35 -1.19
C GLY A 44 -3.62 12.73 -0.91
N ASP A 45 -3.00 13.32 -1.90
CA ASP A 45 -2.38 14.64 -1.83
C ASP A 45 -3.40 15.73 -1.45
N ALA A 46 -4.64 15.62 -1.93
CA ALA A 46 -5.71 16.55 -1.59
C ALA A 46 -6.07 16.50 -0.09
N ALA A 47 -6.13 15.30 0.51
CA ALA A 47 -6.35 15.15 1.95
C ALA A 47 -5.13 15.62 2.75
N TYR A 48 -3.93 15.30 2.30
CA TYR A 48 -2.70 15.70 2.97
C TYR A 48 -2.52 17.23 2.99
N ALA A 49 -2.92 17.93 1.94
CA ALA A 49 -2.90 19.40 1.89
C ALA A 49 -3.81 20.05 2.96
N MET A 50 -4.78 19.28 3.49
CA MET A 50 -5.68 19.72 4.56
C MET A 50 -5.17 19.36 5.98
N TYR A 51 -4.10 18.57 6.08
CA TYR A 51 -3.55 18.16 7.37
C TYR A 51 -3.15 19.38 8.20
N GLU A 52 -3.58 19.42 9.47
CA GLU A 52 -3.40 20.55 10.41
C GLU A 52 -4.02 21.90 9.96
N LYS A 53 -4.80 21.91 8.88
CA LYS A 53 -5.43 23.13 8.32
C LYS A 53 -6.92 22.96 8.12
N ALA A 54 -7.44 21.74 8.25
CA ALA A 54 -8.85 21.47 8.05
C ALA A 54 -9.71 22.08 9.17
N PRO A 55 -10.94 22.51 8.87
CA PRO A 55 -11.89 22.90 9.91
C PRO A 55 -12.24 21.69 10.78
N GLU A 56 -12.72 21.94 12.03
CA GLU A 56 -13.06 20.90 13.01
C GLU A 56 -14.07 19.84 12.51
N THR A 57 -14.84 20.17 11.47
CA THR A 57 -15.81 19.27 10.86
C THR A 57 -15.15 18.21 9.94
N ILE A 58 -13.89 18.38 9.60
CA ILE A 58 -13.11 17.48 8.73
C ILE A 58 -11.96 16.88 9.54
N HIS A 59 -11.96 15.56 9.64
CA HIS A 59 -10.91 14.81 10.32
C HIS A 59 -9.93 14.21 9.29
N VAL A 60 -8.67 14.64 9.34
CA VAL A 60 -7.60 14.11 8.49
C VAL A 60 -6.85 13.04 9.25
N THR A 61 -6.73 11.84 8.68
CA THR A 61 -6.09 10.69 9.32
C THR A 61 -5.21 9.90 8.36
N PHE A 62 -4.29 9.12 8.94
CA PHE A 62 -3.39 8.21 8.23
C PHE A 62 -3.83 6.79 8.51
N PRO A 63 -4.29 6.04 7.51
CA PRO A 63 -4.83 4.69 7.72
C PRO A 63 -3.75 3.61 7.94
N VAL A 64 -2.48 3.93 7.73
CA VAL A 64 -1.32 3.09 8.08
C VAL A 64 -0.44 3.86 9.05
N ILE A 65 -0.11 3.25 10.19
CA ILE A 65 0.74 3.82 11.24
C ILE A 65 1.78 2.76 11.62
N SER A 66 3.02 3.17 11.73
CA SER A 66 4.15 2.28 12.08
C SER A 66 4.20 1.00 11.23
N GLY A 67 3.89 1.14 9.94
CA GLY A 67 3.91 0.03 8.98
C GLY A 67 2.72 -0.93 9.05
N VAL A 68 1.77 -0.73 9.98
CA VAL A 68 0.59 -1.60 10.13
C VAL A 68 -0.72 -0.87 9.81
N ILE A 69 -1.75 -1.64 9.45
CA ILE A 69 -3.06 -1.09 9.10
C ILE A 69 -3.78 -0.67 10.37
N ALA A 70 -3.96 0.64 10.55
CA ALA A 70 -4.70 1.23 11.68
C ALA A 70 -6.20 1.42 11.36
N ASP A 71 -6.54 1.70 10.10
CA ASP A 71 -7.91 1.88 9.64
C ASP A 71 -8.17 1.06 8.38
N PHE A 72 -8.64 -0.16 8.58
CA PHE A 72 -8.86 -1.14 7.51
C PHE A 72 -9.89 -0.67 6.49
N ASN A 73 -11.04 -0.18 6.94
CA ASN A 73 -12.17 0.12 6.07
C ASN A 73 -11.87 1.33 5.17
N ASN A 74 -11.34 2.38 5.75
CA ASN A 74 -10.99 3.58 4.99
C ASN A 74 -9.81 3.33 4.05
N LEU A 75 -8.79 2.56 4.48
CA LEU A 75 -7.68 2.17 3.61
C LEU A 75 -8.15 1.33 2.42
N GLN A 76 -9.04 0.34 2.66
CA GLN A 76 -9.60 -0.49 1.58
C GLN A 76 -10.38 0.34 0.57
N THR A 77 -11.20 1.27 1.04
CA THR A 77 -12.00 2.16 0.18
C THR A 77 -11.09 3.09 -0.62
N MET A 78 -10.13 3.71 0.03
CA MET A 78 -9.16 4.61 -0.61
C MET A 78 -8.31 3.87 -1.66
N LEU A 79 -7.81 2.68 -1.35
CA LEU A 79 -7.06 1.85 -2.30
C LEU A 79 -7.89 1.52 -3.54
N GLN A 80 -9.18 1.18 -3.34
CA GLN A 80 -10.08 0.92 -4.47
C GLN A 80 -10.26 2.16 -5.34
N MET A 81 -10.48 3.33 -4.73
CA MET A 81 -10.61 4.61 -5.46
C MET A 81 -9.33 4.92 -6.26
N TYR A 82 -8.14 4.74 -5.68
CA TYR A 82 -6.87 4.93 -6.38
C TYR A 82 -6.74 4.01 -7.60
N LEU A 83 -7.08 2.74 -7.44
CA LEU A 83 -7.01 1.78 -8.54
C LEU A 83 -8.00 2.14 -9.65
N GLU A 84 -9.23 2.52 -9.31
CA GLU A 84 -10.29 2.87 -10.27
C GLU A 84 -9.98 4.17 -11.00
N ASP A 85 -9.50 5.20 -10.29
CA ASP A 85 -9.32 6.54 -10.84
C ASP A 85 -8.01 6.69 -11.64
N HIS A 86 -6.96 6.02 -11.22
CA HIS A 86 -5.61 6.26 -11.75
C HIS A 86 -5.03 5.11 -12.58
N MET A 87 -5.51 3.88 -12.38
CA MET A 87 -4.98 2.71 -13.09
C MET A 87 -5.89 2.32 -14.26
N LYS A 88 -5.46 2.66 -15.47
CA LYS A 88 -6.12 2.21 -16.71
C LYS A 88 -5.84 0.72 -16.88
N GLY A 89 -6.85 -0.12 -16.73
CA GLY A 89 -6.71 -1.55 -16.97
C GLY A 89 -7.79 -2.37 -16.28
N LYS A 90 -7.73 -3.69 -16.48
CA LYS A 90 -8.66 -4.61 -15.84
C LYS A 90 -8.19 -4.90 -14.41
N ILE A 91 -8.72 -4.19 -13.45
CA ILE A 91 -8.39 -4.32 -12.01
C ILE A 91 -9.07 -5.57 -11.43
N ARG A 92 -10.34 -5.77 -11.77
CA ARG A 92 -11.09 -6.94 -11.32
C ARG A 92 -10.50 -8.22 -11.90
N GLY A 93 -10.18 -9.17 -11.02
CA GLY A 93 -9.53 -10.43 -11.40
C GLY A 93 -8.03 -10.27 -11.69
N ALA A 94 -7.41 -9.17 -11.24
CA ALA A 94 -5.97 -8.97 -11.29
C ALA A 94 -5.23 -9.80 -10.23
N GLU A 95 -3.93 -9.88 -10.36
CA GLU A 95 -3.02 -10.44 -9.36
C GLU A 95 -2.35 -9.29 -8.61
N PHE A 96 -2.27 -9.39 -7.28
CA PHE A 96 -1.67 -8.38 -6.44
C PHE A 96 -0.47 -8.97 -5.68
N ILE A 97 0.64 -8.25 -5.69
CA ILE A 97 1.81 -8.50 -4.85
C ILE A 97 1.90 -7.32 -3.89
N VAL A 98 1.79 -7.59 -2.60
CA VAL A 98 1.70 -6.56 -1.56
C VAL A 98 2.95 -6.63 -0.70
N ALA A 99 3.70 -5.53 -0.64
CA ALA A 99 4.84 -5.41 0.25
C ALA A 99 4.34 -5.25 1.70
N VAL A 100 4.90 -6.05 2.60
CA VAL A 100 4.55 -6.05 4.04
C VAL A 100 5.82 -6.00 4.89
N PRO A 101 5.78 -5.37 6.07
CA PRO A 101 6.92 -5.41 7.00
C PRO A 101 7.22 -6.84 7.43
N THR A 102 8.47 -7.10 7.83
CA THR A 102 8.91 -8.44 8.26
C THR A 102 8.38 -8.79 9.66
N ASP A 103 8.39 -7.82 10.58
CA ASP A 103 8.05 -8.01 12.00
C ASP A 103 6.55 -7.80 12.30
N ILE A 104 5.68 -8.31 11.44
CA ILE A 104 4.24 -8.23 11.67
C ILE A 104 3.67 -9.58 12.10
N THR A 105 2.65 -9.53 12.94
CA THR A 105 1.92 -10.70 13.43
C THR A 105 1.11 -11.39 12.31
N ASP A 106 0.71 -12.63 12.51
CA ASP A 106 -0.16 -13.36 11.58
C ASP A 106 -1.52 -12.65 11.39
N VAL A 107 -2.00 -11.97 12.42
CA VAL A 107 -3.25 -11.18 12.34
C VAL A 107 -3.07 -10.00 11.39
N GLU A 108 -1.95 -9.29 11.49
CA GLU A 108 -1.62 -8.16 10.59
C GLU A 108 -1.36 -8.65 9.17
N LYS A 109 -0.61 -9.74 8.98
CA LYS A 109 -0.45 -10.39 7.65
C LYS A 109 -1.79 -10.71 7.03
N ARG A 110 -2.70 -11.28 7.83
CA ARG A 110 -4.06 -11.59 7.39
C ARG A 110 -4.83 -10.31 7.02
N ALA A 111 -4.68 -9.21 7.75
CA ALA A 111 -5.34 -7.95 7.41
C ALA A 111 -4.87 -7.43 6.04
N PHE A 112 -3.56 -7.44 5.75
CA PHE A 112 -3.03 -7.09 4.43
C PHE A 112 -3.62 -7.97 3.31
N PHE A 113 -3.69 -9.27 3.52
CA PHE A 113 -4.28 -10.20 2.55
C PHE A 113 -5.78 -9.93 2.34
N GLU A 114 -6.55 -9.82 3.43
CA GLU A 114 -8.01 -9.63 3.39
C GLU A 114 -8.41 -8.28 2.80
N MET A 115 -7.56 -7.26 2.89
CA MET A 115 -7.78 -5.95 2.28
C MET A 115 -8.07 -6.06 0.77
N PHE A 116 -7.37 -6.96 0.09
CA PHE A 116 -7.58 -7.23 -1.33
C PHE A 116 -8.63 -8.33 -1.53
N TYR A 117 -8.50 -9.42 -0.82
CA TYR A 117 -9.32 -10.62 -1.03
C TYR A 117 -10.81 -10.39 -0.78
N LYS A 118 -11.16 -9.63 0.26
CA LYS A 118 -12.54 -9.26 0.61
C LYS A 118 -13.04 -8.00 -0.11
N SER A 119 -12.23 -7.38 -0.96
CA SER A 119 -12.60 -6.18 -1.69
C SER A 119 -13.50 -6.47 -2.90
N LYS A 120 -14.11 -5.43 -3.45
CA LYS A 120 -14.85 -5.50 -4.72
C LYS A 120 -13.94 -5.80 -5.93
N LEU A 121 -12.63 -5.75 -5.76
CA LEU A 121 -11.63 -6.02 -6.80
C LEU A 121 -11.68 -7.49 -7.26
N LYS A 122 -12.12 -8.42 -6.42
CA LYS A 122 -12.20 -9.86 -6.70
C LYS A 122 -10.89 -10.35 -7.34
N PRO A 123 -9.77 -10.29 -6.62
CA PRO A 123 -8.45 -10.65 -7.15
C PRO A 123 -8.42 -12.12 -7.59
N LYS A 124 -7.59 -12.41 -8.59
CA LYS A 124 -7.25 -13.79 -8.97
C LYS A 124 -6.30 -14.40 -7.94
N SER A 125 -5.34 -13.61 -7.48
CA SER A 125 -4.42 -14.00 -6.40
C SER A 125 -3.93 -12.77 -5.65
N VAL A 126 -3.54 -12.97 -4.39
CA VAL A 126 -2.87 -11.99 -3.54
C VAL A 126 -1.65 -12.68 -2.94
N LEU A 127 -0.47 -12.12 -3.17
CA LEU A 127 0.78 -12.57 -2.60
C LEU A 127 1.31 -11.49 -1.68
N LEU A 128 1.75 -11.86 -0.50
CA LEU A 128 2.49 -10.98 0.41
C LEU A 128 3.98 -11.19 0.17
N CYS A 129 4.72 -10.11 0.04
CA CYS A 129 6.17 -10.09 -0.12
C CYS A 129 6.76 -9.25 1.00
N GLU A 130 7.74 -9.76 1.71
CA GLU A 130 8.43 -8.99 2.74
C GLU A 130 9.16 -7.81 2.10
N LYS A 131 9.05 -6.61 2.70
CA LYS A 131 9.64 -5.38 2.18
C LYS A 131 11.12 -5.51 1.85
N PRO A 132 11.98 -6.07 2.71
CA PRO A 132 13.41 -6.20 2.41
C PRO A 132 13.68 -6.95 1.10
N ILE A 133 12.91 -8.00 0.84
CA ILE A 133 13.02 -8.76 -0.42
C ILE A 133 12.56 -7.93 -1.61
N ALA A 134 11.44 -7.22 -1.45
CA ALA A 134 10.92 -6.34 -2.51
C ALA A 134 11.90 -5.20 -2.83
N ASP A 135 12.52 -4.61 -1.80
CA ASP A 135 13.50 -3.53 -1.93
C ASP A 135 14.79 -4.02 -2.61
N ALA A 136 15.32 -5.17 -2.19
CA ALA A 136 16.50 -5.78 -2.79
C ALA A 136 16.28 -6.08 -4.28
N VAL A 137 15.14 -6.68 -4.63
CA VAL A 137 14.76 -6.94 -6.02
C VAL A 137 14.59 -5.63 -6.80
N GLY A 138 13.98 -4.61 -6.18
CA GLY A 138 13.81 -3.29 -6.77
C GLY A 138 15.13 -2.57 -7.04
N LEU A 139 16.15 -2.82 -6.22
CA LEU A 139 17.53 -2.34 -6.40
C LEU A 139 18.33 -3.18 -7.42
N GLY A 140 17.76 -4.24 -7.97
CA GLY A 140 18.42 -5.15 -8.91
C GLY A 140 19.41 -6.12 -8.26
N LEU A 141 19.29 -6.33 -6.94
CA LEU A 141 20.13 -7.27 -6.20
C LEU A 141 19.64 -8.72 -6.42
N ASN A 142 20.58 -9.66 -6.48
CA ASN A 142 20.24 -11.07 -6.62
C ASN A 142 20.04 -11.70 -5.24
N VAL A 143 18.79 -11.81 -4.82
CA VAL A 143 18.40 -12.38 -3.51
C VAL A 143 18.61 -13.90 -3.40
N ASN A 144 19.03 -14.56 -4.48
CA ASN A 144 19.31 -16.01 -4.47
C ASN A 144 20.80 -16.33 -4.27
N GLU A 145 21.66 -15.32 -4.24
CA GLU A 145 23.07 -15.54 -3.98
C GLU A 145 23.33 -15.69 -2.47
N PRO A 146 24.23 -16.60 -2.06
CA PRO A 146 24.54 -16.86 -0.65
C PRO A 146 25.49 -15.79 -0.06
N THR A 147 25.35 -14.54 -0.48
CA THR A 147 26.14 -13.39 0.00
C THR A 147 25.22 -12.49 0.81
N GLY A 148 25.49 -12.35 2.11
CA GLY A 148 24.68 -11.47 2.96
C GLY A 148 24.68 -10.03 2.44
N ILE A 149 23.50 -9.51 2.13
CA ILE A 149 23.29 -8.14 1.70
C ILE A 149 22.47 -7.42 2.78
N MET A 150 23.01 -6.33 3.33
CA MET A 150 22.26 -5.49 4.27
C MET A 150 21.45 -4.46 3.50
N VAL A 151 20.13 -4.46 3.73
CA VAL A 151 19.20 -3.45 3.21
C VAL A 151 18.73 -2.59 4.36
N VAL A 152 18.77 -1.28 4.19
CA VAL A 152 18.24 -0.30 5.15
C VAL A 152 17.16 0.51 4.44
N ASP A 153 15.91 0.31 4.86
CA ASP A 153 14.76 1.11 4.42
C ASP A 153 14.45 2.18 5.45
N ILE A 154 14.61 3.44 5.06
CA ILE A 154 14.33 4.60 5.90
C ILE A 154 12.99 5.19 5.46
N GLY A 155 11.93 4.78 6.15
CA GLY A 155 10.57 5.22 5.89
C GLY A 155 10.20 6.53 6.60
N ALA A 156 8.92 6.89 6.53
CA ALA A 156 8.39 8.09 7.17
C ALA A 156 8.20 7.92 8.69
N ASP A 157 7.95 6.69 9.14
CA ASP A 157 7.56 6.39 10.52
C ASP A 157 8.42 5.26 11.12
N THR A 158 8.99 4.42 10.27
CA THR A 158 9.84 3.29 10.66
C THR A 158 11.14 3.28 9.87
N THR A 159 12.19 2.73 10.47
CA THR A 159 13.42 2.33 9.76
C THR A 159 13.59 0.83 9.92
N GLU A 160 13.69 0.12 8.81
CA GLU A 160 13.85 -1.34 8.75
C GLU A 160 15.27 -1.69 8.31
N ILE A 161 15.96 -2.53 9.08
CA ILE A 161 17.32 -2.99 8.77
C ILE A 161 17.26 -4.50 8.66
N SER A 162 17.59 -5.02 7.50
CA SER A 162 17.49 -6.44 7.20
C SER A 162 18.76 -6.94 6.52
N VAL A 163 19.09 -8.20 6.77
CA VAL A 163 20.15 -8.93 6.05
C VAL A 163 19.49 -10.06 5.29
N ILE A 164 19.74 -10.10 3.99
CA ILE A 164 19.16 -11.05 3.04
C ILE A 164 20.25 -11.98 2.53
#